data_dff6d67a4716d01c707fd43a1ef9eb0b
#
_entry.id   dff6d67a4716d01c707fd43a1ef9eb0b
#
_cell.length_a   1.000
_cell.length_b   1.000
_cell.length_c   1.000
_cell.angle_alpha   90.00
_cell.angle_beta   90.00
_cell.angle_gamma   90.00
#
_symmetry.space_group_name_H-M   'P 1'
#
loop_
_entity.id
_entity.type
_entity.pdbx_description
1 polymer ?
#
loop_
_entity_poly.entity_id
_entity_poly.type
_entity_poly.pdbx_seq_one_letter_code
_entity_poly.pdbx_strand_id
1 'polypeptide(L)'
;MVVTSLEKSKHVSDLEELFTTIAKFKLKLNPEKCIFGVEAGKFLGFLLTERGIDANPDKCAAILAMRSPATVKEVQQLTGRMAALSRFVSASGEKDHPYFQCLRQNNKFVWSKECEEAFVKLKEYLASRRFCANLWWEPLSGCILL
;
A
#
# COMPACT_ATOMS: atom_id res chain seq x y z
N MET A 1 10.48 2.40 12.23
CA MET A 1 11.32 1.20 12.52
C MET A 1 10.37 0.04 12.69
N VAL A 2 10.70 -1.13 12.18
CA VAL A 2 9.87 -2.34 12.28
C VAL A 2 10.74 -3.45 12.83
N VAL A 3 10.23 -4.21 13.78
CA VAL A 3 10.87 -5.39 14.37
C VAL A 3 9.94 -6.56 14.18
N THR A 4 10.44 -7.62 13.62
CA THR A 4 9.71 -8.88 13.40
C THR A 4 10.51 -10.01 14.02
N SER A 5 9.85 -10.93 14.69
CA SER A 5 10.45 -12.12 15.25
C SER A 5 9.85 -13.37 14.61
N LEU A 6 10.67 -14.35 14.29
CA LEU A 6 10.22 -15.62 13.71
C LEU A 6 9.42 -16.46 14.71
N GLU A 7 9.77 -16.35 15.99
CA GLU A 7 9.13 -17.06 17.08
C GLU A 7 8.55 -16.08 18.10
N LYS A 8 7.31 -16.25 18.48
CA LYS A 8 6.64 -15.39 19.48
C LYS A 8 7.38 -15.35 20.83
N SER A 9 7.94 -16.50 21.24
CA SER A 9 8.69 -16.64 22.49
C SER A 9 9.95 -15.76 22.53
N LYS A 10 10.57 -15.50 21.39
CA LYS A 10 11.80 -14.70 21.27
C LYS A 10 11.54 -13.21 21.12
N HIS A 11 10.29 -12.81 20.83
CA HIS A 11 9.98 -11.43 20.53
C HIS A 11 10.34 -10.46 21.68
N VAL A 12 10.13 -10.89 22.92
CA VAL A 12 10.46 -10.06 24.09
C VAL A 12 11.97 -9.84 24.18
N SER A 13 12.78 -10.89 23.98
CA SER A 13 14.25 -10.74 23.99
C SER A 13 14.77 -9.89 22.84
N ASP A 14 14.17 -10.02 21.65
CA ASP A 14 14.52 -9.19 20.49
C ASP A 14 14.19 -7.71 20.76
N LEU A 15 13.06 -7.43 21.44
CA LEU A 15 12.71 -6.08 21.86
C LEU A 15 13.65 -5.53 22.94
N GLU A 16 14.08 -6.33 23.90
CA GLU A 16 15.07 -5.92 24.92
C GLU A 16 16.40 -5.53 24.29
N GLU A 17 16.88 -6.32 23.33
CA GLU A 17 18.10 -6.00 22.57
C GLU A 17 17.93 -4.68 21.80
N LEU A 18 16.78 -4.50 21.15
CA LEU A 18 16.45 -3.27 20.44
C LEU A 18 16.44 -2.06 21.38
N PHE A 19 15.75 -2.14 22.52
CA PHE A 19 15.66 -1.03 23.46
C PHE A 19 17.02 -0.69 24.06
N THR A 20 17.86 -1.69 24.33
CA THR A 20 19.24 -1.49 24.77
C THR A 20 20.03 -0.72 23.71
N THR A 21 19.88 -1.09 22.45
CA THR A 21 20.53 -0.40 21.34
C THR A 21 20.03 1.04 21.19
N ILE A 22 18.74 1.27 21.26
CA ILE A 22 18.11 2.61 21.18
C ILE A 22 18.63 3.50 22.33
N ALA A 23 18.70 2.96 23.54
CA ALA A 23 19.21 3.68 24.70
C ALA A 23 20.70 4.05 24.54
N LYS A 24 21.52 3.15 24.01
CA LYS A 24 22.94 3.39 23.71
C LYS A 24 23.15 4.57 22.77
N PHE A 25 22.27 4.72 21.76
CA PHE A 25 22.33 5.85 20.82
C PHE A 25 21.53 7.07 21.29
N LYS A 26 20.99 7.07 22.51
CA LYS A 26 20.19 8.16 23.10
C LYS A 26 18.98 8.54 22.24
N LEU A 27 18.43 7.60 21.48
CA LEU A 27 17.23 7.81 20.70
C LEU A 27 16.01 7.74 21.62
N LYS A 28 15.02 8.59 21.34
CA LYS A 28 13.73 8.61 22.06
C LYS A 28 12.63 8.11 21.15
N LEU A 29 11.84 7.17 21.63
CA LEU A 29 10.63 6.71 20.97
C LEU A 29 9.43 7.55 21.46
N ASN A 30 8.46 7.78 20.56
CA ASN A 30 7.18 8.32 20.98
C ASN A 30 6.21 7.16 21.25
N PRO A 31 5.83 6.93 22.52
CA PRO A 31 4.96 5.81 22.88
C PRO A 31 3.60 5.84 22.17
N GLU A 32 3.04 7.03 21.91
CA GLU A 32 1.74 7.20 21.24
C GLU A 32 1.76 6.73 19.78
N LYS A 33 2.96 6.65 19.16
CA LYS A 33 3.17 6.20 17.79
C LYS A 33 3.73 4.79 17.71
N CYS A 34 3.98 4.15 18.84
CA CYS A 34 4.47 2.78 18.91
C CYS A 34 3.30 1.81 19.02
N ILE A 35 3.32 0.76 18.22
CA ILE A 35 2.35 -0.32 18.26
C ILE A 35 3.11 -1.61 18.50
N PHE A 36 2.69 -2.38 19.49
CA PHE A 36 3.35 -3.62 19.92
C PHE A 36 2.37 -4.79 19.80
N GLY A 37 2.89 -5.98 19.60
CA GLY A 37 2.12 -7.21 19.66
C GLY A 37 1.05 -7.34 18.58
N VAL A 38 1.29 -6.78 17.40
CA VAL A 38 0.37 -6.87 16.25
C VAL A 38 0.96 -7.77 15.17
N GLU A 39 0.09 -8.48 14.47
CA GLU A 39 0.47 -9.43 13.41
C GLU A 39 0.64 -8.79 12.06
N ALA A 40 0.07 -7.62 11.89
CA ALA A 40 0.30 -6.77 10.75
C ALA A 40 0.17 -5.31 11.15
N GLY A 41 0.83 -4.44 10.40
CA GLY A 41 0.80 -3.01 10.66
C GLY A 41 1.01 -2.19 9.40
N LYS A 42 0.41 -1.00 9.38
CA LYS A 42 0.64 -0.04 8.30
C LYS A 42 1.95 0.71 8.57
N PHE A 43 2.92 0.58 7.67
CA PHE A 43 4.21 1.25 7.78
C PHE A 43 4.63 1.87 6.45
N LEU A 44 4.99 3.15 6.45
CA LEU A 44 5.38 3.92 5.26
C LEU A 44 4.41 3.79 4.07
N GLY A 45 3.12 3.61 4.35
CA GLY A 45 2.10 3.48 3.32
C GLY A 45 1.99 2.08 2.71
N PHE A 46 2.58 1.09 3.32
CA PHE A 46 2.46 -0.34 3.03
C PHE A 46 1.78 -1.06 4.19
N LEU A 47 1.26 -2.24 3.93
CA LEU A 47 0.81 -3.17 4.95
C LEU A 47 1.89 -4.24 5.11
N LEU A 48 2.44 -4.34 6.32
CA LEU A 48 3.37 -5.39 6.69
C LEU A 48 2.58 -6.53 7.30
N THR A 49 2.81 -7.74 6.83
CA THR A 49 2.17 -8.96 7.30
C THR A 49 3.23 -10.03 7.53
N GLU A 50 2.89 -11.12 8.17
CA GLU A 50 3.77 -12.29 8.28
C GLU A 50 4.25 -12.82 6.91
N ARG A 51 3.42 -12.66 5.88
CA ARG A 51 3.75 -13.07 4.50
C ARG A 51 4.67 -12.10 3.77
N GLY A 52 4.90 -10.91 4.33
CA GLY A 52 5.74 -9.87 3.75
C GLY A 52 5.06 -8.51 3.64
N ILE A 53 5.36 -7.80 2.56
CA ILE A 53 4.90 -6.42 2.33
C ILE A 53 3.76 -6.45 1.32
N ASP A 54 2.59 -6.01 1.75
CA ASP A 54 1.39 -5.92 0.93
C ASP A 54 1.01 -4.45 0.62
N ALA A 55 0.16 -4.30 -0.39
CA ALA A 55 -0.40 -2.99 -0.71
C ALA A 55 -1.32 -2.50 0.40
N ASN A 56 -1.28 -1.20 0.69
CA ASN A 56 -2.20 -0.61 1.67
C ASN A 56 -3.64 -0.68 1.14
N PRO A 57 -4.56 -1.36 1.85
CA PRO A 57 -5.95 -1.51 1.43
C PRO A 57 -6.68 -0.18 1.24
N ASP A 58 -6.35 0.85 2.03
CA ASP A 58 -6.96 2.18 1.88
C ASP A 58 -6.62 2.81 0.53
N LYS A 59 -5.39 2.58 0.03
CA LYS A 59 -4.97 3.06 -1.29
C LYS A 59 -5.71 2.33 -2.41
N CYS A 60 -5.92 1.03 -2.27
CA CYS A 60 -6.71 0.23 -3.21
C CYS A 60 -8.18 0.68 -3.21
N ALA A 61 -8.78 0.81 -2.03
CA ALA A 61 -10.15 1.29 -1.87
C ALA A 61 -10.35 2.68 -2.47
N ALA A 62 -9.36 3.56 -2.34
CA ALA A 62 -9.41 4.91 -2.92
C ALA A 62 -9.47 4.90 -4.45
N ILE A 63 -8.87 3.91 -5.14
CA ILE A 63 -9.01 3.75 -6.60
C ILE A 63 -10.35 3.09 -6.95
N LEU A 64 -10.75 2.06 -6.20
CA LEU A 64 -12.02 1.37 -6.41
C LEU A 64 -13.23 2.31 -6.30
N ALA A 65 -13.17 3.25 -5.35
CA ALA A 65 -14.21 4.26 -5.15
C ALA A 65 -14.21 5.40 -6.18
N MET A 66 -13.15 5.53 -7.01
CA MET A 66 -13.11 6.57 -8.03
C MET A 66 -14.15 6.31 -9.13
N ARG A 67 -14.77 7.38 -9.63
CA ARG A 67 -15.51 7.37 -10.88
C ARG A 67 -14.53 7.49 -12.05
N SER A 68 -15.01 7.19 -13.26
CA SER A 68 -14.23 7.41 -14.48
C SER A 68 -13.82 8.88 -14.58
N PRO A 69 -12.51 9.18 -14.75
CA PRO A 69 -12.04 10.55 -14.79
C PRO A 69 -12.66 11.37 -15.93
N ALA A 70 -13.20 12.53 -15.61
CA ALA A 70 -13.78 13.47 -16.56
C ALA A 70 -12.87 14.68 -16.83
N THR A 71 -11.80 14.85 -16.05
CA THR A 71 -10.88 15.98 -16.13
C THR A 71 -9.43 15.53 -16.09
N VAL A 72 -8.52 16.35 -16.65
CA VAL A 72 -7.06 16.14 -16.59
C VAL A 72 -6.60 15.98 -15.14
N LYS A 73 -7.14 16.78 -14.22
CA LYS A 73 -6.79 16.72 -12.80
C LYS A 73 -7.15 15.36 -12.17
N GLU A 74 -8.29 14.79 -12.54
CA GLU A 74 -8.70 13.46 -12.04
C GLU A 74 -7.82 12.35 -12.62
N VAL A 75 -7.37 12.46 -13.88
CA VAL A 75 -6.38 11.52 -14.46
C VAL A 75 -5.05 11.62 -13.74
N GLN A 76 -4.58 12.84 -13.45
CA GLN A 76 -3.37 13.04 -12.64
C GLN A 76 -3.50 12.44 -11.23
N GLN A 77 -4.68 12.56 -10.63
CA GLN A 77 -4.96 11.95 -9.34
C GLN A 77 -4.96 10.41 -9.43
N LEU A 78 -5.54 9.84 -10.49
CA LEU A 78 -5.51 8.40 -10.74
C LEU A 78 -4.08 7.90 -10.93
N THR A 79 -3.30 8.52 -11.83
CA THR A 79 -1.90 8.12 -12.08
C THR A 79 -1.02 8.26 -10.84
N GLY A 80 -1.23 9.28 -10.01
CA GLY A 80 -0.53 9.44 -8.73
C GLY A 80 -0.87 8.31 -7.73
N ARG A 81 -2.14 7.89 -7.67
CA ARG A 81 -2.57 6.75 -6.84
C ARG A 81 -2.01 5.43 -7.36
N MET A 82 -1.96 5.23 -8.69
CA MET A 82 -1.37 4.05 -9.31
C MET A 82 0.14 3.98 -9.08
N ALA A 83 0.85 5.09 -9.19
CA ALA A 83 2.28 5.17 -8.88
C ALA A 83 2.59 4.69 -7.45
N ALA A 84 1.72 5.00 -6.48
CA ALA A 84 1.86 4.53 -5.11
C ALA A 84 1.63 3.01 -4.94
N LEU A 85 1.02 2.35 -5.91
CA LEU A 85 0.77 0.91 -5.96
C LEU A 85 1.63 0.17 -6.99
N SER A 86 2.49 0.88 -7.74
CA SER A 86 3.26 0.33 -8.88
C SER A 86 4.09 -0.90 -8.52
N ARG A 87 4.62 -0.96 -7.29
CA ARG A 87 5.38 -2.10 -6.79
C ARG A 87 4.56 -3.41 -6.72
N PHE A 88 3.25 -3.31 -6.56
CA PHE A 88 2.35 -4.46 -6.40
C PHE A 88 1.55 -4.77 -7.66
N VAL A 89 1.44 -3.81 -8.58
CA VAL A 89 0.76 -4.00 -9.86
C VAL A 89 1.78 -4.47 -10.88
N SER A 90 1.74 -5.76 -11.24
CA SER A 90 2.59 -6.29 -12.30
C SER A 90 2.33 -5.56 -13.62
N ALA A 91 3.40 -5.23 -14.36
CA ALA A 91 3.34 -4.50 -15.63
C ALA A 91 2.59 -3.15 -15.52
N SER A 92 2.84 -2.40 -14.42
CA SER A 92 2.20 -1.11 -14.22
C SER A 92 2.43 -0.14 -15.38
N GLY A 93 3.63 -0.14 -15.97
CA GLY A 93 3.95 0.71 -17.12
C GLY A 93 3.05 0.50 -18.34
N GLU A 94 2.68 -0.75 -18.65
CA GLU A 94 1.75 -1.05 -19.74
C GLU A 94 0.31 -0.65 -19.40
N LYS A 95 -0.10 -0.82 -18.14
CA LYS A 95 -1.42 -0.47 -17.66
C LYS A 95 -1.61 1.04 -17.51
N ASP A 96 -0.53 1.77 -17.24
CA ASP A 96 -0.54 3.22 -17.09
C ASP A 96 -0.49 3.96 -18.43
N HIS A 97 0.00 3.29 -19.48
CA HIS A 97 0.22 3.89 -20.80
C HIS A 97 -1.01 4.61 -21.39
N PRO A 98 -2.23 4.05 -21.36
CA PRO A 98 -3.42 4.75 -21.87
C PRO A 98 -3.68 6.08 -21.16
N TYR A 99 -3.46 6.16 -19.85
CA TYR A 99 -3.71 7.37 -19.07
C TYR A 99 -2.68 8.46 -19.38
N PHE A 100 -1.41 8.09 -19.61
CA PHE A 100 -0.37 9.04 -20.04
C PHE A 100 -0.63 9.60 -21.44
N GLN A 101 -1.24 8.81 -22.33
CA GLN A 101 -1.65 9.31 -23.65
C GLN A 101 -2.74 10.39 -23.52
N CYS A 102 -3.72 10.19 -22.65
CA CYS A 102 -4.76 11.20 -22.38
C CYS A 102 -4.18 12.51 -21.84
N LEU A 103 -3.05 12.47 -21.10
CA LEU A 103 -2.38 13.65 -20.56
C LEU A 103 -1.50 14.38 -21.62
N ARG A 104 -1.05 13.68 -22.67
CA ARG A 104 -0.18 14.25 -23.71
C ARG A 104 -0.94 15.05 -24.79
N GLN A 105 -2.25 14.87 -24.92
CA GLN A 105 -3.03 15.56 -25.91
C GLN A 105 -3.21 17.03 -25.54
N ASN A 106 -2.46 17.89 -26.23
CA ASN A 106 -2.20 19.29 -25.91
C ASN A 106 -3.41 20.24 -25.93
N ASN A 107 -4.62 19.86 -26.38
CA ASN A 107 -5.70 20.86 -26.55
C ASN A 107 -7.12 20.44 -26.17
N LYS A 108 -7.42 19.17 -25.96
CA LYS A 108 -8.74 18.75 -25.44
C LYS A 108 -8.57 17.42 -24.68
N PHE A 109 -8.91 17.43 -23.41
CA PHE A 109 -9.02 16.21 -22.64
C PHE A 109 -10.14 15.35 -23.22
N VAL A 110 -9.82 14.12 -23.63
CA VAL A 110 -10.79 13.13 -24.08
C VAL A 110 -10.51 11.82 -23.36
N TRP A 111 -11.45 11.40 -22.54
CA TRP A 111 -11.43 10.07 -21.94
C TRP A 111 -11.89 9.05 -22.99
N SER A 112 -10.95 8.32 -23.58
CA SER A 112 -11.23 7.36 -24.65
C SER A 112 -11.84 6.07 -24.09
N LYS A 113 -12.47 5.26 -24.98
CA LYS A 113 -12.96 3.93 -24.61
C LYS A 113 -11.83 3.02 -24.12
N GLU A 114 -10.65 3.14 -24.69
CA GLU A 114 -9.46 2.39 -24.28
C GLU A 114 -9.06 2.72 -22.84
N CYS A 115 -9.13 4.00 -22.45
CA CYS A 115 -8.88 4.43 -21.08
C CYS A 115 -9.92 3.86 -20.12
N GLU A 116 -11.18 3.84 -20.51
CA GLU A 116 -12.27 3.26 -19.71
C GLU A 116 -12.09 1.75 -19.51
N GLU A 117 -11.80 1.01 -20.58
CA GLU A 117 -11.53 -0.43 -20.49
C GLU A 117 -10.31 -0.74 -19.61
N ALA A 118 -9.24 0.05 -19.73
CA ALA A 118 -8.06 -0.09 -18.87
C ALA A 118 -8.40 0.20 -17.41
N PHE A 119 -9.27 1.18 -17.14
CA PHE A 119 -9.71 1.54 -15.80
C PHE A 119 -10.58 0.46 -15.17
N VAL A 120 -11.51 -0.12 -15.93
CA VAL A 120 -12.32 -1.25 -15.47
C VAL A 120 -11.45 -2.45 -15.14
N LYS A 121 -10.52 -2.83 -16.04
CA LYS A 121 -9.56 -3.94 -15.80
C LYS A 121 -8.68 -3.70 -14.58
N LEU A 122 -8.26 -2.45 -14.36
CA LEU A 122 -7.51 -2.08 -13.17
C LEU A 122 -8.34 -2.30 -11.90
N LYS A 123 -9.59 -1.87 -11.88
CA LYS A 123 -10.49 -2.08 -10.75
C LYS A 123 -10.75 -3.57 -10.49
N GLU A 124 -11.01 -4.36 -11.52
CA GLU A 124 -11.18 -5.80 -11.40
C GLU A 124 -9.91 -6.46 -10.81
N TYR A 125 -8.72 -6.05 -11.28
CA TYR A 125 -7.45 -6.53 -10.76
C TYR A 125 -7.28 -6.19 -9.28
N LEU A 126 -7.56 -4.94 -8.89
CA LEU A 126 -7.47 -4.50 -7.49
C LEU A 126 -8.55 -5.14 -6.61
N ALA A 127 -9.72 -5.44 -7.15
CA ALA A 127 -10.79 -6.15 -6.44
C ALA A 127 -10.53 -7.66 -6.34
N SER A 128 -9.61 -8.22 -7.13
CA SER A 128 -9.31 -9.64 -7.08
C SER A 128 -8.77 -10.05 -5.70
N ARG A 129 -9.09 -11.28 -5.25
CA ARG A 129 -8.70 -11.82 -3.93
C ARG A 129 -7.19 -11.77 -3.64
N ARG A 130 -6.34 -11.67 -4.66
CA ARG A 130 -4.88 -11.53 -4.49
C ARG A 130 -4.47 -10.19 -3.89
N PHE A 131 -5.26 -9.13 -4.14
CA PHE A 131 -5.01 -7.79 -3.62
C PHE A 131 -5.82 -7.48 -2.36
N CYS A 132 -7.04 -8.00 -2.27
CA CYS A 132 -8.01 -7.71 -1.21
C CYS A 132 -8.15 -8.82 -0.18
N ALA A 133 -7.37 -9.91 -0.25
CA ALA A 133 -7.44 -11.02 0.72
C ALA A 133 -7.20 -10.57 2.18
N ASN A 134 -6.68 -9.36 2.37
CA ASN A 134 -6.40 -8.78 3.68
C ASN A 134 -7.42 -7.69 4.12
N LEU A 135 -8.52 -7.50 3.40
CA LEU A 135 -9.61 -6.59 3.83
C LEU A 135 -10.48 -7.20 4.96
N TRP A 136 -10.43 -8.52 5.11
CA TRP A 136 -11.10 -9.25 6.19
C TRP A 136 -10.02 -9.74 7.16
N TRP A 137 -9.64 -8.87 8.04
CA TRP A 137 -8.71 -9.11 9.11
C TRP A 137 -9.32 -10.03 10.17
N GLU A 138 -8.79 -11.24 10.31
CA GLU A 138 -8.79 -11.97 11.57
C GLU A 138 -7.36 -11.97 12.13
N PRO A 139 -7.18 -11.67 13.42
CA PRO A 139 -5.84 -11.53 14.00
C PRO A 139 -5.17 -12.87 14.13
N LEU A 140 -4.12 -13.11 13.37
CA LEU A 140 -3.21 -14.22 13.51
C LEU A 140 -1.90 -13.75 14.17
N SER A 141 -1.35 -14.55 15.01
CA SER A 141 -0.38 -14.27 16.06
C SER A 141 1.06 -14.05 15.59
N GLY A 142 1.53 -12.85 15.50
CA GLY A 142 2.93 -12.44 15.28
C GLY A 142 3.16 -11.01 15.77
N CYS A 143 4.37 -10.61 16.10
CA CYS A 143 4.58 -9.30 16.71
C CYS A 143 5.33 -8.35 15.81
N ILE A 144 4.76 -7.19 15.50
CA ILE A 144 5.42 -6.08 14.81
C ILE A 144 5.42 -4.86 15.71
N LEU A 145 6.57 -4.20 15.80
CA LEU A 145 6.72 -2.88 16.39
C LEU A 145 6.75 -1.85 15.25
N LEU A 146 5.89 -0.88 15.27
CA LEU A 146 5.90 0.26 14.34
C LEU A 146 6.41 1.51 15.02
#